data_7a17874eeb199f093a792a2e1d230d72
#
_entry.id   7a17874eeb199f093a792a2e1d230d72
#
_cell.length_a   1.000
_cell.length_b   1.000
_cell.length_c   1.000
_cell.angle_alpha   90.00
_cell.angle_beta   90.00
_cell.angle_gamma   90.00
#
_symmetry.space_group_name_H-M   'P 1'
#
loop_
_entity.id
_entity.type
_entity.pdbx_description
1 polymer ?
#
loop_
_entity_poly.entity_id
_entity_poly.type
_entity_poly.pdbx_seq_one_letter_code
_entity_poly.pdbx_strand_id
1 'polypeptide(L)'
;MENGSYTARKEGNICRVVTHALTCFVDKGIDSTKVSDIAKMAGLTERSVFRYFESKSDLVLETALLFWHKVMGQTSLVCQARQEGELGADRIYAVLLGYAEILFTSRQELVFVHEAEAYLKRNGKASQVKGKPPAPFKDK
;
A
#
# COMPACT_ATOMS: atom_id res chain seq x y z
N MET A 1 20.33 20.31 -12.19
CA MET A 1 19.61 20.83 -11.01
C MET A 1 18.09 20.94 -11.20
N GLU A 2 17.61 21.18 -12.39
CA GLU A 2 16.15 21.20 -12.66
C GLU A 2 15.48 19.84 -12.58
N ASN A 3 16.19 18.77 -12.87
CA ASN A 3 15.67 17.40 -12.87
C ASN A 3 15.30 16.90 -11.47
N GLY A 4 16.01 17.32 -10.42
CA GLY A 4 15.73 16.91 -9.03
C GLY A 4 14.42 17.49 -8.50
N SER A 5 14.12 18.75 -8.80
CA SER A 5 12.87 19.40 -8.37
C SER A 5 11.65 18.82 -9.07
N TYR A 6 11.76 18.51 -10.36
CA TYR A 6 10.68 17.87 -11.13
C TYR A 6 10.38 16.46 -10.62
N THR A 7 11.42 15.67 -10.38
CA THR A 7 11.28 14.31 -9.86
C THR A 7 10.68 14.31 -8.47
N ALA A 8 11.13 15.19 -7.57
CA ALA A 8 10.57 15.32 -6.22
C ALA A 8 9.08 15.72 -6.25
N ARG A 9 8.70 16.62 -7.16
CA ARG A 9 7.29 17.03 -7.32
C ARG A 9 6.45 15.87 -7.85
N LYS A 10 6.96 15.13 -8.82
CA LYS A 10 6.30 13.95 -9.39
C LYS A 10 6.06 12.88 -8.31
N GLU A 11 7.08 12.56 -7.55
CA GLU A 11 7.00 11.59 -6.46
C GLU A 11 6.02 12.05 -5.39
N GLY A 12 6.03 13.31 -5.03
CA GLY A 12 5.09 13.92 -4.10
C GLY A 12 3.65 13.84 -4.58
N ASN A 13 3.41 14.09 -5.86
CA ASN A 13 2.08 13.96 -6.46
C ASN A 13 1.61 12.52 -6.49
N ILE A 14 2.47 11.58 -6.87
CA ILE A 14 2.16 10.14 -6.87
C ILE A 14 1.80 9.68 -5.46
N CYS A 15 2.59 10.02 -4.47
CA CYS A 15 2.35 9.68 -3.07
C CYS A 15 1.00 10.23 -2.58
N ARG A 16 0.69 11.47 -2.94
CA ARG A 16 -0.58 12.12 -2.59
C ARG A 16 -1.77 11.41 -3.24
N VAL A 17 -1.67 11.09 -4.52
CA VAL A 17 -2.72 10.35 -5.25
C VAL A 17 -2.96 8.99 -4.61
N VAL A 18 -1.91 8.23 -4.36
CA VAL A 18 -2.01 6.88 -3.78
C VAL A 18 -2.60 6.93 -2.36
N THR A 19 -2.22 7.91 -1.55
CA THR A 19 -2.75 8.09 -0.20
C THR A 19 -4.26 8.38 -0.22
N HIS A 20 -4.71 9.29 -1.09
CA HIS A 20 -6.13 9.58 -1.23
C HIS A 20 -6.90 8.43 -1.88
N ALA A 21 -6.27 7.71 -2.80
CA ALA A 21 -6.85 6.51 -3.41
C ALA A 21 -7.12 5.44 -2.35
N LEU A 22 -6.19 5.20 -1.44
CA LEU A 22 -6.38 4.26 -0.34
C LEU A 22 -7.59 4.65 0.51
N THR A 23 -7.71 5.92 0.89
CA THR A 23 -8.84 6.42 1.66
C THR A 23 -10.17 6.19 0.93
N CYS A 24 -10.24 6.53 -0.35
CA CYS A 24 -11.45 6.35 -1.16
C CYS A 24 -11.82 4.87 -1.32
N PHE A 25 -10.85 4.02 -1.61
CA PHE A 25 -11.07 2.60 -1.81
C PHE A 25 -11.53 1.90 -0.52
N VAL A 26 -11.00 2.32 0.62
CA VAL A 26 -11.42 1.81 1.94
C VAL A 26 -12.85 2.25 2.26
N ASP A 27 -13.18 3.52 2.01
CA ASP A 27 -14.49 4.08 2.39
C ASP A 27 -15.62 3.64 1.45
N LYS A 28 -15.38 3.64 0.15
CA LYS A 28 -16.42 3.42 -0.87
C LYS A 28 -16.31 2.08 -1.59
N GLY A 29 -15.20 1.39 -1.47
CA GLY A 29 -14.86 0.24 -2.29
C GLY A 29 -14.26 0.64 -3.64
N ILE A 30 -13.59 -0.30 -4.29
CA ILE A 30 -12.85 -0.05 -5.53
C ILE A 30 -13.81 0.28 -6.69
N ASP A 31 -14.86 -0.51 -6.84
CA ASP A 31 -15.80 -0.36 -7.96
C ASP A 31 -16.59 0.95 -7.89
N SER A 32 -16.88 1.42 -6.67
CA SER A 32 -17.65 2.64 -6.44
C SER A 32 -16.81 3.92 -6.44
N THR A 33 -15.49 3.81 -6.49
CA THR A 33 -14.58 4.95 -6.49
C THR A 33 -14.22 5.33 -7.93
N LYS A 34 -14.34 6.60 -8.25
CA LYS A 34 -13.93 7.17 -9.54
C LYS A 34 -12.57 7.82 -9.43
N VAL A 35 -11.74 7.71 -10.45
CA VAL A 35 -10.43 8.38 -10.52
C VAL A 35 -10.59 9.90 -10.40
N SER A 36 -11.67 10.46 -10.94
CA SER A 36 -11.98 11.89 -10.80
C SER A 36 -12.14 12.34 -9.35
N ASP A 37 -12.73 11.52 -8.50
CA ASP A 37 -12.89 11.83 -7.07
C ASP A 37 -11.53 11.84 -6.35
N ILE A 38 -10.69 10.86 -6.67
CA ILE A 38 -9.33 10.79 -6.13
C ILE A 38 -8.51 12.01 -6.56
N ALA A 39 -8.60 12.38 -7.82
CA ALA A 39 -7.91 13.57 -8.35
C ALA A 39 -8.33 14.85 -7.62
N LYS A 40 -9.62 15.04 -7.38
CA LYS A 40 -10.13 16.20 -6.62
C LYS A 40 -9.55 16.24 -5.20
N MET A 41 -9.55 15.12 -4.51
CA MET A 41 -8.99 15.04 -3.16
C MET A 41 -7.48 15.32 -3.13
N ALA A 42 -6.77 14.91 -4.15
CA ALA A 42 -5.33 15.15 -4.29
C ALA A 42 -5.00 16.58 -4.77
N GLY A 43 -6.00 17.36 -5.15
CA GLY A 43 -5.78 18.69 -5.72
C GLY A 43 -5.23 18.67 -7.13
N LEU A 44 -5.52 17.61 -7.89
CA LEU A 44 -5.04 17.40 -9.25
C LEU A 44 -6.21 17.22 -10.22
N THR A 45 -5.90 17.30 -11.51
CA THR A 45 -6.85 16.95 -12.57
C THR A 45 -6.82 15.44 -12.80
N GLU A 46 -7.92 14.87 -13.28
CA GLU A 46 -7.99 13.47 -13.69
C GLU A 46 -6.92 13.15 -14.75
N ARG A 47 -6.70 14.07 -15.69
CA ARG A 47 -5.66 13.95 -16.71
C ARG A 47 -4.26 13.82 -16.10
N SER A 48 -3.98 14.58 -15.04
CA SER A 48 -2.70 14.50 -14.33
C SER A 48 -2.52 13.14 -13.65
N VAL A 49 -3.58 12.59 -13.08
CA VAL A 49 -3.55 11.26 -12.46
C VAL A 49 -3.26 10.19 -13.52
N PHE A 50 -3.93 10.23 -14.67
CA PHE A 50 -3.67 9.29 -15.77
C PHE A 50 -2.30 9.47 -16.44
N ARG A 51 -1.63 10.58 -16.19
CA ARG A 51 -0.24 10.73 -16.61
C ARG A 51 0.72 9.88 -15.77
N TYR A 52 0.38 9.65 -14.49
CA TYR A 52 1.17 8.83 -13.57
C TYR A 52 0.76 7.36 -13.59
N PHE A 53 -0.50 7.07 -13.85
CA PHE A 53 -1.07 5.72 -13.84
C PHE A 53 -1.82 5.48 -15.14
N GLU A 54 -1.49 4.41 -15.87
CA GLU A 54 -2.10 4.11 -17.16
C GLU A 54 -3.61 3.83 -17.04
N SER A 55 -4.03 3.24 -15.93
CA SER A 55 -5.41 2.85 -15.71
C SER A 55 -5.76 2.85 -14.22
N LYS A 56 -7.03 2.75 -13.91
CA LYS A 56 -7.51 2.55 -12.55
C LYS A 56 -6.90 1.28 -11.93
N SER A 57 -6.72 0.23 -12.71
CA SER A 57 -6.10 -1.02 -12.25
C SER A 57 -4.66 -0.80 -11.78
N ASP A 58 -3.89 0.02 -12.47
CA ASP A 58 -2.54 0.38 -12.06
C ASP A 58 -2.55 1.18 -10.76
N LEU A 59 -3.51 2.10 -10.61
CA LEU A 59 -3.67 2.84 -9.37
C LEU A 59 -4.05 1.92 -8.20
N VAL A 60 -4.94 0.97 -8.41
CA VAL A 60 -5.32 -0.03 -7.40
C VAL A 60 -4.11 -0.86 -6.99
N LEU A 61 -3.32 -1.32 -7.96
CA LEU A 61 -2.11 -2.10 -7.71
C LEU A 61 -1.10 -1.31 -6.87
N GLU A 62 -0.78 -0.09 -7.27
CA GLU A 62 0.18 0.75 -6.55
C GLU A 62 -0.29 1.09 -5.13
N THR A 63 -1.59 1.32 -4.96
CA THR A 63 -2.18 1.58 -3.65
C THR A 63 -2.08 0.36 -2.73
N ALA A 64 -2.36 -0.83 -3.25
CA ALA A 64 -2.24 -2.07 -2.51
C ALA A 64 -0.77 -2.37 -2.13
N LEU A 65 0.17 -2.13 -3.05
CA LEU A 65 1.59 -2.30 -2.79
C LEU A 65 2.10 -1.32 -1.73
N LEU A 66 1.68 -0.06 -1.79
CA LEU A 66 2.06 0.93 -0.78
C LEU A 66 1.60 0.51 0.61
N PHE A 67 0.35 0.11 0.72
CA PHE A 67 -0.20 -0.39 2.00
C PHE A 67 0.59 -1.60 2.49
N TRP A 68 0.87 -2.54 1.60
CA TRP A 68 1.61 -3.76 1.93
C TRP A 68 3.02 -3.45 2.42
N HIS A 69 3.73 -2.55 1.74
CA HIS A 69 5.05 -2.09 2.17
C HIS A 69 5.01 -1.41 3.54
N LYS A 70 3.99 -0.61 3.79
CA LYS A 70 3.79 0.05 5.08
C LYS A 70 3.61 -0.98 6.20
N VAL A 71 2.76 -1.99 5.99
CA VAL A 71 2.51 -3.06 6.95
C VAL A 71 3.79 -3.88 7.20
N MET A 72 4.47 -4.26 6.14
CA MET A 72 5.72 -5.02 6.25
C MET A 72 6.82 -4.21 6.94
N GLY A 73 6.90 -2.92 6.66
CA GLY A 73 7.83 -2.02 7.32
C GLY A 73 7.58 -1.93 8.82
N GLN A 74 6.35 -1.78 9.24
CA GLN A 74 5.97 -1.76 10.65
C GLN A 74 6.31 -3.08 11.35
N THR A 75 6.00 -4.20 10.71
CA THR A 75 6.32 -5.54 11.23
C THR A 75 7.83 -5.72 11.38
N SER A 76 8.59 -5.31 10.37
CA SER A 76 10.05 -5.38 10.40
C SER A 76 10.64 -4.55 11.52
N LEU A 77 10.15 -3.32 11.72
CA LEU A 77 10.59 -2.44 12.81
C LEU A 77 10.30 -3.05 14.19
N VAL A 78 9.12 -3.61 14.38
CA VAL A 78 8.76 -4.31 15.62
C VAL A 78 9.68 -5.50 15.87
N CYS A 79 9.94 -6.28 14.83
CA CYS A 79 10.87 -7.41 14.92
C CYS A 79 12.30 -6.96 15.26
N GLN A 80 12.78 -5.89 14.60
CA GLN A 80 14.12 -5.35 14.86
C GLN A 80 14.25 -4.79 16.28
N ALA A 81 13.27 -4.02 16.73
CA ALA A 81 13.29 -3.42 18.06
C ALA A 81 13.38 -4.46 19.20
N ARG A 82 12.92 -5.66 18.93
CA ARG A 82 12.92 -6.75 19.92
C ARG A 82 14.02 -7.78 19.73
N GLN A 83 14.76 -7.74 18.63
CA GLN A 83 15.95 -8.59 18.45
C GLN A 83 17.08 -8.25 19.40
N GLU A 84 17.12 -7.04 19.92
CA GLU A 84 18.22 -6.56 20.77
C GLU A 84 18.10 -7.00 22.22
N GLY A 85 16.98 -7.57 22.66
CA GLY A 85 16.74 -7.77 24.08
C GLY A 85 16.64 -9.19 24.57
N GLU A 86 15.95 -10.11 23.91
CA GLU A 86 15.69 -11.41 24.50
C GLU A 86 15.39 -12.53 23.50
N LEU A 87 15.72 -13.74 23.90
CA LEU A 87 15.60 -14.96 23.14
C LEU A 87 14.32 -15.74 23.52
N GLY A 88 13.70 -16.41 22.57
CA GLY A 88 12.71 -17.43 22.81
C GLY A 88 11.26 -16.97 22.83
N ALA A 89 10.51 -17.33 23.88
CA ALA A 89 9.05 -17.14 23.99
C ALA A 89 8.63 -15.68 23.90
N ASP A 90 9.39 -14.77 24.50
CA ASP A 90 9.09 -13.33 24.47
C ASP A 90 9.16 -12.75 23.07
N ARG A 91 10.07 -13.26 22.26
CA ARG A 91 10.21 -12.84 20.86
C ARG A 91 9.01 -13.27 20.01
N ILE A 92 8.56 -14.51 20.22
CA ILE A 92 7.37 -15.05 19.54
C ILE A 92 6.13 -14.25 19.95
N TYR A 93 5.98 -14.01 21.25
CA TYR A 93 4.88 -13.22 21.82
C TYR A 93 4.86 -11.80 21.22
N ALA A 94 6.02 -11.20 21.10
CA ALA A 94 6.21 -9.88 20.50
C ALA A 94 5.75 -9.79 19.04
N VAL A 95 6.13 -10.80 18.25
CA VAL A 95 5.72 -10.88 16.84
C VAL A 95 4.22 -11.07 16.73
N LEU A 96 3.65 -11.96 17.54
CA LEU A 96 2.20 -12.20 17.56
C LEU A 96 1.41 -10.95 17.98
N LEU A 97 1.88 -10.21 18.98
CA LEU A 97 1.27 -8.93 19.37
C LEU A 97 1.35 -7.90 18.25
N GLY A 98 2.48 -7.80 17.59
CA GLY A 98 2.65 -6.91 16.44
C GLY A 98 1.67 -7.22 15.32
N TYR A 99 1.51 -8.47 14.97
CA TYR A 99 0.51 -8.90 13.97
C TYR A 99 -0.92 -8.63 14.44
N ALA A 100 -1.24 -8.95 15.68
CA ALA A 100 -2.57 -8.68 16.23
C ALA A 100 -2.89 -7.18 16.20
N GLU A 101 -1.94 -6.34 16.55
CA GLU A 101 -2.10 -4.89 16.51
C GLU A 101 -2.35 -4.39 15.07
N ILE A 102 -1.60 -4.88 14.10
CA ILE A 102 -1.78 -4.55 12.68
C ILE A 102 -3.17 -5.00 12.21
N LEU A 103 -3.55 -6.24 12.50
CA LEU A 103 -4.86 -6.77 12.14
C LEU A 103 -6.01 -5.98 12.75
N PHE A 104 -5.84 -5.52 13.98
CA PHE A 104 -6.86 -4.75 14.68
C PHE A 104 -6.94 -3.31 14.18
N THR A 105 -5.80 -2.67 13.96
CA THR A 105 -5.70 -1.26 13.57
C THR A 105 -5.98 -1.05 12.09
N SER A 106 -5.58 -2.01 11.24
CA SER A 106 -5.65 -1.88 9.78
C SER A 106 -6.68 -2.82 9.15
N ARG A 107 -7.74 -3.14 9.89
CA ARG A 107 -8.77 -4.08 9.45
C ARG A 107 -9.42 -3.68 8.12
N GLN A 108 -9.76 -2.40 7.97
CA GLN A 108 -10.41 -1.87 6.77
C GLN A 108 -9.49 -1.92 5.56
N GLU A 109 -8.22 -1.62 5.76
CA GLU A 109 -7.20 -1.67 4.72
C GLU A 109 -6.89 -3.10 4.30
N LEU A 110 -6.96 -4.05 5.21
CA LEU A 110 -6.82 -5.49 4.88
C LEU A 110 -7.98 -5.98 4.02
N VAL A 111 -9.20 -5.53 4.30
CA VAL A 111 -10.36 -5.79 3.44
C VAL A 111 -10.11 -5.20 2.05
N PHE A 112 -9.59 -3.99 1.98
CA PHE A 112 -9.22 -3.36 0.71
C PHE A 112 -8.20 -4.19 -0.07
N VAL A 113 -7.15 -4.72 0.57
CA VAL A 113 -6.15 -5.55 -0.11
C VAL A 113 -6.79 -6.80 -0.71
N HIS A 114 -7.72 -7.41 0.00
CA HIS A 114 -8.47 -8.57 -0.49
C HIS A 114 -9.35 -8.21 -1.70
N GLU A 115 -10.06 -7.10 -1.62
CA GLU A 115 -10.85 -6.58 -2.76
C GLU A 115 -9.96 -6.22 -3.95
N ALA A 116 -8.79 -5.63 -3.69
CA ALA A 116 -7.83 -5.27 -4.73
C ALA A 116 -7.33 -6.52 -5.47
N GLU A 117 -7.04 -7.59 -4.75
CA GLU A 117 -6.65 -8.87 -5.37
C GLU A 117 -7.73 -9.39 -6.31
N ALA A 118 -8.97 -9.41 -5.86
CA ALA A 118 -10.11 -9.84 -6.67
C ALA A 118 -10.31 -8.94 -7.90
N TYR A 119 -10.22 -7.64 -7.71
CA TYR A 119 -10.35 -6.66 -8.79
C TYR A 119 -9.26 -6.84 -9.85
N LEU A 120 -8.01 -7.01 -9.43
CA LEU A 120 -6.87 -7.17 -10.33
C LEU A 120 -6.94 -8.50 -11.10
N LYS A 121 -7.43 -9.55 -10.47
CA LYS A 121 -7.70 -10.83 -11.15
C LYS A 121 -8.71 -10.67 -12.28
N ARG A 122 -9.82 -9.96 -12.01
CA ARG A 122 -10.85 -9.71 -13.03
C ARG A 122 -10.32 -8.88 -14.20
N ASN A 123 -9.38 -7.99 -13.96
CA ASN A 123 -8.79 -7.10 -14.96
C ASN A 123 -7.47 -7.63 -15.57
N GLY A 124 -7.14 -8.90 -15.35
CA GLY A 124 -5.99 -9.55 -15.99
C GLY A 124 -4.62 -9.18 -15.41
N LYS A 125 -4.55 -8.53 -14.26
CA LYS A 125 -3.30 -8.09 -13.62
C LYS A 125 -2.88 -8.94 -12.41
N ALA A 126 -3.48 -10.08 -12.22
CA ALA A 126 -3.22 -10.96 -11.08
C ALA A 126 -1.77 -11.44 -10.96
N SER A 127 -1.10 -11.61 -12.09
CA SER A 127 0.28 -12.07 -12.13
C SER A 127 1.27 -11.05 -11.55
N GLN A 128 0.92 -9.76 -11.57
CA GLN A 128 1.78 -8.70 -11.04
C GLN A 128 1.72 -8.65 -9.51
N VAL A 129 0.61 -9.04 -8.91
CA VAL A 129 0.47 -9.12 -7.44
C VAL A 129 1.24 -10.32 -6.89
N LYS A 130 1.23 -11.42 -7.62
CA LYS A 130 1.94 -12.65 -7.23
C LYS A 130 3.46 -12.60 -7.48
N GLY A 131 3.90 -11.69 -8.35
CA GLY A 131 5.31 -11.62 -8.77
C GLY A 131 6.24 -10.89 -7.81
N LYS A 132 5.69 -10.27 -6.76
CA LYS A 132 6.46 -9.65 -5.69
C LYS A 132 5.87 -10.03 -4.35
N PRO A 133 6.13 -11.25 -3.85
CA PRO A 133 6.00 -11.40 -2.44
C PRO A 133 6.95 -10.38 -1.84
N PRO A 134 6.49 -9.56 -0.88
CA PRO A 134 7.45 -8.88 -0.05
C PRO A 134 8.35 -9.99 0.47
N ALA A 135 9.62 -9.82 0.33
CA ALA A 135 10.57 -10.69 0.98
C ALA A 135 10.53 -10.33 2.46
N PRO A 136 9.64 -10.93 3.27
CA PRO A 136 9.58 -10.55 4.67
C PRO A 136 10.73 -11.15 5.44
N PHE A 137 11.39 -12.10 4.87
CA PHE A 137 12.45 -12.80 5.54
C PHE A 137 13.52 -13.16 4.51
N LYS A 138 14.29 -12.19 4.10
CA LYS A 138 15.65 -12.52 3.74
C LYS A 138 16.39 -12.67 5.05
N ASP A 139 16.34 -13.87 5.53
CA ASP A 139 17.29 -14.28 6.51
C ASP A 139 18.69 -13.93 6.07
N LYS A 140 19.23 -13.11 6.85
CA LYS A 140 20.60 -13.33 7.28
C LYS A 140 20.93 -12.63 8.52
#